data_39487eba0b4b12f9fd3fa6ff54336da9
#
_entry.id   39487eba0b4b12f9fd3fa6ff54336da9
#
_cell.length_a   1.000
_cell.length_b   1.000
_cell.length_c   1.000
_cell.angle_alpha   90.00
_cell.angle_beta   90.00
_cell.angle_gamma   90.00
#
_symmetry.space_group_name_H-M   'P 1'
#
loop_
_entity.id
_entity.type
_entity.pdbx_description
1 polymer ?
#
loop_
_entity_poly.entity_id
_entity_poly.type
_entity_poly.pdbx_seq_one_letter_code
_entity_poly.pdbx_strand_id
1 'polypeptide(L)'
;NGQQVLEELIAGKLISHQCIFVMVTAESSQAMVLSALEHEPDAYLTKPFNRASLDQRLDKLVERKTALKGILQGLDKQDPAAVLEACKTLSQQDKRYLPLCQRYQATALRELGRLDELEQLLNGVLAERPLPWAQVALAGLMHKRGELSRAQSLYEKGLQLFPMMPALYDGLAAVLLAQGESQRAQQALEDAVKLAPLAIRRQMQLGKLALDNQDFDSAGKAYRQAMEQGRTSKFKSPENYLGLAQAITAQAGDGSLDKRLQIEVSQALGELDKIYAHDPNVQVRSRLALASSLNKSGEPKRAAQLAAEAAAAMEKLPQLFAADTALSVASQLRALGQTAASDALLKSCVEVYGDDPQVMQGVARQTDNAEILSGGKEAVELNRQGVRCYQQKQFDEALRLFRQAFALQPKNISIALNTAQSLLQSASGEASAALLEECRRCLAVVSQMPETDARHARYLQLQRRAS
;
A
#
# COMPACT_ATOMS: atom_id res chain seq x y z
N ASN A 1 15.58 -4.07 -16.78
CA ASN A 1 15.10 -4.90 -17.88
C ASN A 1 13.84 -4.28 -18.50
N GLY A 2 13.35 -4.82 -19.66
CA GLY A 2 12.19 -4.26 -20.37
C GLY A 2 10.91 -4.23 -19.55
N GLN A 3 10.73 -5.15 -18.62
CA GLN A 3 9.62 -5.21 -17.69
C GLN A 3 9.63 -4.01 -16.72
N GLN A 4 10.78 -3.70 -16.14
CA GLN A 4 10.94 -2.55 -15.24
C GLN A 4 10.73 -1.21 -16.00
N VAL A 5 11.15 -1.15 -17.27
CA VAL A 5 10.88 0.03 -18.11
C VAL A 5 9.37 0.20 -18.32
N LEU A 6 8.63 -0.87 -18.63
CA LEU A 6 7.17 -0.80 -18.79
C LEU A 6 6.48 -0.36 -17.49
N GLU A 7 6.90 -0.94 -16.36
CA GLU A 7 6.39 -0.54 -15.03
C GLU A 7 6.58 0.95 -14.77
N GLU A 8 7.77 1.47 -15.05
CA GLU A 8 8.11 2.88 -14.81
C GLU A 8 7.31 3.81 -15.73
N LEU A 9 7.19 3.45 -17.02
CA LEU A 9 6.44 4.22 -18.00
C LEU A 9 4.95 4.30 -17.67
N ILE A 10 4.33 3.19 -17.28
CA ILE A 10 2.91 3.14 -16.90
C ILE A 10 2.68 3.90 -15.60
N ALA A 11 3.49 3.63 -14.60
CA ALA A 11 3.28 4.21 -13.28
C ALA A 11 3.64 5.70 -13.21
N GLY A 12 4.63 6.13 -13.97
CA GLY A 12 4.97 7.54 -14.14
C GLY A 12 4.00 8.29 -15.04
N LYS A 13 3.03 7.57 -15.67
CA LYS A 13 2.13 8.13 -16.70
C LYS A 13 2.93 8.81 -17.84
N LEU A 14 4.08 8.23 -18.18
CA LEU A 14 4.99 8.78 -19.18
C LEU A 14 4.61 8.37 -20.62
N ILE A 15 3.74 7.38 -20.76
CA ILE A 15 3.19 6.94 -22.04
C ILE A 15 1.66 6.96 -22.02
N SER A 16 1.07 7.34 -23.17
CA SER A 16 -0.37 7.22 -23.41
C SER A 16 -0.79 5.76 -23.54
N HIS A 17 -2.00 5.42 -23.14
CA HIS A 17 -2.61 4.11 -23.38
C HIS A 17 -2.71 3.77 -24.89
N GLN A 18 -2.59 4.76 -25.78
CA GLN A 18 -2.54 4.57 -27.23
C GLN A 18 -1.17 4.04 -27.72
N CYS A 19 -0.09 4.19 -26.93
CA CYS A 19 1.21 3.63 -27.28
C CYS A 19 1.13 2.10 -27.37
N ILE A 20 1.85 1.53 -28.35
CA ILE A 20 2.02 0.09 -28.48
C ILE A 20 3.33 -0.29 -27.81
N PHE A 21 3.25 -1.15 -26.80
CA PHE A 21 4.42 -1.66 -26.10
C PHE A 21 4.58 -3.17 -26.37
N VAL A 22 5.67 -3.54 -27.03
CA VAL A 22 5.99 -4.92 -27.37
C VAL A 22 7.22 -5.38 -26.60
N MET A 23 7.07 -6.41 -25.76
CA MET A 23 8.22 -7.02 -25.09
C MET A 23 8.88 -8.05 -26.02
N VAL A 24 10.19 -7.90 -26.22
CA VAL A 24 11.00 -8.82 -27.03
C VAL A 24 12.08 -9.43 -26.15
N THR A 25 12.12 -10.76 -26.05
CA THR A 25 13.03 -11.47 -25.16
C THR A 25 13.51 -12.81 -25.76
N ALA A 26 14.67 -13.28 -25.29
CA ALA A 26 15.12 -14.65 -25.53
C ALA A 26 14.65 -15.62 -24.41
N GLU A 27 14.12 -15.07 -23.32
CA GLU A 27 13.66 -15.84 -22.17
C GLU A 27 12.29 -16.47 -22.45
N SER A 28 12.21 -17.78 -22.27
CA SER A 28 11.00 -18.57 -22.53
C SER A 28 10.51 -19.35 -21.31
N SER A 29 11.17 -19.20 -20.13
CA SER A 29 10.70 -19.87 -18.92
C SER A 29 9.31 -19.38 -18.52
N GLN A 30 8.47 -20.29 -18.08
CA GLN A 30 7.08 -19.99 -17.74
C GLN A 30 6.95 -18.88 -16.67
N ALA A 31 7.80 -18.94 -15.64
CA ALA A 31 7.79 -17.95 -14.57
C ALA A 31 8.12 -16.53 -15.05
N MET A 32 9.09 -16.41 -15.96
CA MET A 32 9.48 -15.13 -16.56
C MET A 32 8.40 -14.57 -17.48
N VAL A 33 7.77 -15.45 -18.27
CA VAL A 33 6.65 -15.06 -19.15
C VAL A 33 5.45 -14.59 -18.31
N LEU A 34 5.08 -15.33 -17.26
CA LEU A 34 3.98 -14.93 -16.37
C LEU A 34 4.27 -13.61 -15.68
N SER A 35 5.48 -13.42 -15.15
CA SER A 35 5.88 -12.14 -14.53
C SER A 35 5.80 -10.97 -15.52
N ALA A 36 6.17 -11.19 -16.79
CA ALA A 36 6.10 -10.17 -17.81
C ALA A 36 4.66 -9.84 -18.23
N LEU A 37 3.79 -10.85 -18.30
CA LEU A 37 2.39 -10.69 -18.66
C LEU A 37 1.57 -9.97 -17.59
N GLU A 38 1.99 -9.98 -16.31
CA GLU A 38 1.34 -9.22 -15.25
C GLU A 38 1.37 -7.70 -15.49
N HIS A 39 2.33 -7.22 -16.31
CA HIS A 39 2.43 -5.79 -16.71
C HIS A 39 1.61 -5.46 -17.96
N GLU A 40 0.89 -6.44 -18.51
CA GLU A 40 -0.02 -6.29 -19.64
C GLU A 40 0.62 -5.57 -20.86
N PRO A 41 1.79 -6.01 -21.36
CA PRO A 41 2.31 -5.48 -22.62
C PRO A 41 1.32 -5.80 -23.76
N ASP A 42 1.27 -4.96 -24.78
CA ASP A 42 0.38 -5.20 -25.92
C ASP A 42 0.72 -6.50 -26.70
N ALA A 43 1.99 -6.87 -26.69
CA ALA A 43 2.45 -8.17 -27.18
C ALA A 43 3.75 -8.62 -26.51
N TYR A 44 3.97 -9.92 -26.51
CA TYR A 44 5.17 -10.59 -26.07
C TYR A 44 5.74 -11.41 -27.25
N LEU A 45 7.01 -11.19 -27.58
CA LEU A 45 7.71 -11.86 -28.69
C LEU A 45 8.97 -12.58 -28.17
N THR A 46 9.06 -13.86 -28.41
CA THR A 46 10.27 -14.64 -28.12
C THR A 46 11.22 -14.66 -29.32
N LYS A 47 12.51 -14.49 -29.05
CA LYS A 47 13.57 -14.66 -30.06
C LYS A 47 13.85 -16.16 -30.27
N PRO A 48 14.13 -16.60 -31.51
CA PRO A 48 14.20 -15.81 -32.77
C PRO A 48 12.81 -15.54 -33.35
N PHE A 49 12.61 -14.37 -33.98
CA PHE A 49 11.41 -14.07 -34.80
C PHE A 49 11.85 -13.46 -36.13
N ASN A 50 11.00 -13.57 -37.14
CA ASN A 50 11.25 -12.96 -38.45
C ASN A 50 10.46 -11.67 -38.64
N ARG A 51 10.86 -10.87 -39.61
CA ARG A 51 10.25 -9.56 -39.90
C ARG A 51 8.76 -9.71 -40.25
N ALA A 52 8.37 -10.68 -41.04
CA ALA A 52 6.98 -10.85 -41.45
C ALA A 52 6.05 -11.12 -40.28
N SER A 53 6.48 -11.95 -39.30
CA SER A 53 5.69 -12.18 -38.08
C SER A 53 5.58 -10.95 -37.17
N LEU A 54 6.61 -10.11 -37.12
CA LEU A 54 6.58 -8.84 -36.39
C LEU A 54 5.61 -7.87 -37.07
N ASP A 55 5.75 -7.67 -38.40
CA ASP A 55 4.90 -6.76 -39.16
C ASP A 55 3.41 -7.16 -39.02
N GLN A 56 3.08 -8.44 -39.21
CA GLN A 56 1.70 -8.93 -39.02
C GLN A 56 1.15 -8.67 -37.59
N ARG A 57 1.99 -8.82 -36.58
CA ARG A 57 1.56 -8.51 -35.19
C ARG A 57 1.35 -7.01 -34.97
N LEU A 58 2.26 -6.18 -35.46
CA LEU A 58 2.14 -4.73 -35.35
C LEU A 58 0.89 -4.22 -36.06
N ASP A 59 0.56 -4.71 -37.26
CA ASP A 59 -0.66 -4.34 -37.97
C ASP A 59 -1.91 -4.64 -37.15
N LYS A 60 -2.00 -5.83 -36.53
CA LYS A 60 -3.11 -6.21 -35.67
C LYS A 60 -3.20 -5.33 -34.42
N LEU A 61 -2.04 -4.95 -33.84
CA LEU A 61 -2.00 -4.05 -32.67
C LEU A 61 -2.44 -2.64 -33.03
N VAL A 62 -2.02 -2.12 -34.18
CA VAL A 62 -2.45 -0.81 -34.71
C VAL A 62 -3.95 -0.81 -34.98
N GLU A 63 -4.48 -1.84 -35.69
CA GLU A 63 -5.93 -1.97 -35.89
C GLU A 63 -6.69 -1.96 -34.57
N ARG A 64 -6.25 -2.76 -33.60
CA ARG A 64 -6.87 -2.83 -32.27
C ARG A 64 -6.85 -1.49 -31.54
N LYS A 65 -5.67 -0.82 -31.47
CA LYS A 65 -5.54 0.49 -30.81
C LYS A 65 -6.37 1.57 -31.50
N THR A 66 -6.47 1.52 -32.83
CA THR A 66 -7.31 2.43 -33.60
C THR A 66 -8.79 2.25 -33.27
N ALA A 67 -9.27 1.00 -33.23
CA ALA A 67 -10.64 0.71 -32.82
C ALA A 67 -10.95 1.14 -31.39
N LEU A 68 -10.01 0.95 -30.47
CA LEU A 68 -10.13 1.32 -29.04
C LEU A 68 -9.87 2.80 -28.75
N LYS A 69 -9.56 3.64 -29.74
CA LYS A 69 -9.09 5.03 -29.56
C LYS A 69 -9.93 5.83 -28.57
N GLY A 70 -11.25 5.79 -28.67
CA GLY A 70 -12.15 6.55 -27.77
C GLY A 70 -12.02 6.09 -26.31
N ILE A 71 -11.91 4.78 -26.08
CA ILE A 71 -11.70 4.17 -24.76
C ILE A 71 -10.35 4.60 -24.17
N LEU A 72 -9.28 4.48 -24.97
CA LEU A 72 -7.92 4.79 -24.57
C LEU A 72 -7.74 6.28 -24.24
N GLN A 73 -8.40 7.17 -24.99
CA GLN A 73 -8.44 8.60 -24.70
C GLN A 73 -9.18 8.91 -23.39
N GLY A 74 -10.27 8.18 -23.09
CA GLY A 74 -10.95 8.30 -21.80
C GLY A 74 -10.08 7.88 -20.63
N LEU A 75 -9.30 6.80 -20.79
CA LEU A 75 -8.31 6.35 -19.79
C LEU A 75 -7.19 7.38 -19.59
N ASP A 76 -6.64 7.94 -20.66
CA ASP A 76 -5.59 8.98 -20.58
C ASP A 76 -6.08 10.24 -19.87
N LYS A 77 -7.37 10.60 -20.05
CA LYS A 77 -8.01 11.74 -19.37
C LYS A 77 -8.50 11.42 -17.95
N GLN A 78 -8.41 10.16 -17.52
CA GLN A 78 -8.98 9.69 -16.25
C GLN A 78 -10.48 9.98 -16.15
N ASP A 79 -11.21 9.80 -17.25
CA ASP A 79 -12.64 10.00 -17.35
C ASP A 79 -13.36 8.65 -17.54
N PRO A 80 -13.71 7.94 -16.44
CA PRO A 80 -14.36 6.65 -16.51
C PRO A 80 -15.77 6.72 -17.11
N ALA A 81 -16.45 7.87 -17.07
CA ALA A 81 -17.74 8.03 -17.73
C ALA A 81 -17.57 8.02 -19.26
N ALA A 82 -16.59 8.75 -19.78
CA ALA A 82 -16.26 8.71 -21.21
C ALA A 82 -15.83 7.31 -21.68
N VAL A 83 -15.10 6.55 -20.82
CA VAL A 83 -14.75 5.15 -21.11
C VAL A 83 -16.01 4.29 -21.28
N LEU A 84 -17.01 4.42 -20.39
CA LEU A 84 -18.27 3.66 -20.50
C LEU A 84 -19.01 3.95 -21.81
N GLU A 85 -19.16 5.22 -22.19
CA GLU A 85 -19.84 5.59 -23.43
C GLU A 85 -19.09 5.12 -24.68
N ALA A 86 -17.76 5.24 -24.67
CA ALA A 86 -16.93 4.72 -25.77
C ALA A 86 -17.04 3.19 -25.90
N CYS A 87 -17.05 2.45 -24.78
CA CYS A 87 -17.26 1.01 -24.75
C CYS A 87 -18.64 0.63 -25.32
N LYS A 88 -19.70 1.34 -24.93
CA LYS A 88 -21.06 1.12 -25.42
C LYS A 88 -21.15 1.31 -26.94
N THR A 89 -20.59 2.42 -27.42
CA THR A 89 -20.57 2.73 -28.86
C THR A 89 -19.81 1.65 -29.64
N LEU A 90 -18.59 1.31 -29.23
CA LEU A 90 -17.76 0.34 -29.93
C LEU A 90 -18.38 -1.06 -29.93
N SER A 91 -18.94 -1.53 -28.83
CA SER A 91 -19.57 -2.85 -28.73
C SER A 91 -20.82 -3.01 -29.58
N GLN A 92 -21.51 -1.90 -29.90
CA GLN A 92 -22.63 -1.88 -30.85
C GLN A 92 -22.16 -1.87 -32.30
N GLN A 93 -21.05 -1.16 -32.60
CA GLN A 93 -20.49 -1.06 -33.95
C GLN A 93 -19.77 -2.33 -34.37
N ASP A 94 -18.99 -2.94 -33.46
CA ASP A 94 -18.20 -4.12 -33.75
C ASP A 94 -18.14 -5.11 -32.56
N LYS A 95 -18.92 -6.16 -32.67
CA LYS A 95 -19.02 -7.20 -31.63
C LYS A 95 -17.69 -7.94 -31.34
N ARG A 96 -16.69 -7.88 -32.23
CA ARG A 96 -15.36 -8.48 -31.99
C ARG A 96 -14.69 -7.87 -30.77
N TYR A 97 -14.97 -6.60 -30.48
CA TYR A 97 -14.41 -5.88 -29.35
C TYR A 97 -15.23 -5.98 -28.04
N LEU A 98 -16.41 -6.64 -28.06
CA LEU A 98 -17.25 -6.80 -26.88
C LEU A 98 -16.48 -7.30 -25.65
N PRO A 99 -15.63 -8.36 -25.72
CA PRO A 99 -14.92 -8.84 -24.55
C PRO A 99 -13.93 -7.81 -23.95
N LEU A 100 -13.29 -7.01 -24.82
CA LEU A 100 -12.41 -5.92 -24.37
C LEU A 100 -13.22 -4.76 -23.77
N CYS A 101 -14.34 -4.39 -24.40
CA CYS A 101 -15.25 -3.38 -23.86
C CYS A 101 -15.78 -3.78 -22.48
N GLN A 102 -16.19 -5.03 -22.28
CA GLN A 102 -16.63 -5.54 -20.97
C GLN A 102 -15.56 -5.38 -19.89
N ARG A 103 -14.28 -5.64 -20.22
CA ARG A 103 -13.16 -5.47 -19.31
C ARG A 103 -12.94 -4.00 -18.94
N TYR A 104 -12.96 -3.08 -19.91
CA TYR A 104 -12.84 -1.64 -19.65
C TYR A 104 -14.06 -1.08 -18.91
N GLN A 105 -15.27 -1.56 -19.23
CA GLN A 105 -16.48 -1.21 -18.49
C GLN A 105 -16.38 -1.62 -17.02
N ALA A 106 -15.88 -2.83 -16.73
CA ALA A 106 -15.69 -3.29 -15.34
C ALA A 106 -14.74 -2.37 -14.57
N THR A 107 -13.64 -1.93 -15.19
CA THR A 107 -12.71 -0.97 -14.58
C THR A 107 -13.39 0.38 -14.33
N ALA A 108 -14.07 0.92 -15.33
CA ALA A 108 -14.74 2.23 -15.23
C ALA A 108 -15.88 2.22 -14.19
N LEU A 109 -16.70 1.17 -14.14
CA LEU A 109 -17.76 1.01 -13.13
C LEU A 109 -17.19 0.95 -11.70
N ARG A 110 -16.07 0.27 -11.54
CA ARG A 110 -15.37 0.22 -10.23
C ARG A 110 -14.86 1.60 -9.80
N GLU A 111 -14.29 2.39 -10.72
CA GLU A 111 -13.79 3.74 -10.45
C GLU A 111 -14.92 4.73 -10.13
N LEU A 112 -16.08 4.58 -10.79
CA LEU A 112 -17.29 5.37 -10.52
C LEU A 112 -18.03 4.94 -9.24
N GLY A 113 -17.62 3.84 -8.60
CA GLY A 113 -18.33 3.30 -7.43
C GLY A 113 -19.69 2.66 -7.76
N ARG A 114 -20.00 2.39 -9.07
CA ARG A 114 -21.23 1.75 -9.53
C ARG A 114 -21.17 0.24 -9.35
N LEU A 115 -21.09 -0.20 -8.07
CA LEU A 115 -20.70 -1.57 -7.72
C LEU A 115 -21.77 -2.60 -8.08
N ASP A 116 -23.05 -2.25 -8.08
CA ASP A 116 -24.13 -3.17 -8.43
C ASP A 116 -24.15 -3.47 -9.94
N GLU A 117 -23.90 -2.46 -10.76
CA GLU A 117 -23.77 -2.62 -12.22
C GLU A 117 -22.51 -3.41 -12.56
N LEU A 118 -21.43 -3.20 -11.82
CA LEU A 118 -20.21 -4.00 -11.95
C LEU A 118 -20.51 -5.48 -11.65
N GLU A 119 -21.23 -5.79 -10.57
CA GLU A 119 -21.60 -7.17 -10.24
C GLU A 119 -22.45 -7.81 -11.34
N GLN A 120 -23.46 -7.09 -11.85
CA GLN A 120 -24.31 -7.59 -12.94
C GLN A 120 -23.49 -7.88 -14.20
N LEU A 121 -22.60 -6.96 -14.60
CA LEU A 121 -21.72 -7.16 -15.74
C LEU A 121 -20.85 -8.40 -15.57
N LEU A 122 -20.18 -8.55 -14.43
CA LEU A 122 -19.28 -9.67 -14.17
C LEU A 122 -20.00 -11.01 -14.12
N ASN A 123 -21.19 -11.07 -13.51
CA ASN A 123 -22.00 -12.28 -13.50
C ASN A 123 -22.46 -12.65 -14.91
N GLY A 124 -22.87 -11.68 -15.73
CA GLY A 124 -23.21 -11.91 -17.14
C GLY A 124 -22.05 -12.48 -17.93
N VAL A 125 -20.85 -11.89 -17.80
CA VAL A 125 -19.63 -12.37 -18.45
C VAL A 125 -19.28 -13.80 -18.02
N LEU A 126 -19.35 -14.10 -16.73
CA LEU A 126 -18.99 -15.43 -16.19
C LEU A 126 -20.06 -16.50 -16.48
N ALA A 127 -21.31 -16.11 -16.73
CA ALA A 127 -22.35 -17.03 -17.15
C ALA A 127 -22.13 -17.53 -18.61
N GLU A 128 -21.54 -16.69 -19.47
CA GLU A 128 -21.20 -17.09 -20.85
C GLU A 128 -20.00 -18.03 -20.88
N ARG A 129 -18.93 -17.66 -20.18
CA ARG A 129 -17.70 -18.47 -20.06
C ARG A 129 -16.86 -18.06 -18.87
N PRO A 130 -16.08 -18.97 -18.27
CA PRO A 130 -15.13 -18.61 -17.23
C PRO A 130 -13.98 -17.77 -17.81
N LEU A 131 -13.76 -16.59 -17.25
CA LEU A 131 -12.66 -15.68 -17.63
C LEU A 131 -11.87 -15.27 -16.38
N PRO A 132 -10.52 -15.43 -16.39
CA PRO A 132 -9.69 -15.16 -15.20
C PRO A 132 -9.87 -13.76 -14.65
N TRP A 133 -9.84 -12.74 -15.51
CA TRP A 133 -9.99 -11.34 -15.09
C TRP A 133 -11.35 -11.04 -14.44
N ALA A 134 -12.42 -11.63 -14.97
CA ALA A 134 -13.76 -11.43 -14.43
C ALA A 134 -13.93 -12.16 -13.08
N GLN A 135 -13.30 -13.33 -12.93
CA GLN A 135 -13.26 -14.08 -11.67
C GLN A 135 -12.53 -13.28 -10.58
N VAL A 136 -11.34 -12.74 -10.88
CA VAL A 136 -10.58 -11.87 -9.98
C VAL A 136 -11.40 -10.62 -9.62
N ALA A 137 -12.02 -9.98 -10.62
CA ALA A 137 -12.78 -8.76 -10.40
C ALA A 137 -14.03 -8.98 -9.52
N LEU A 138 -14.78 -10.08 -9.73
CA LEU A 138 -15.96 -10.42 -8.94
C LEU A 138 -15.58 -10.78 -7.49
N ALA A 139 -14.55 -11.61 -7.31
CA ALA A 139 -14.08 -11.97 -5.99
C ALA A 139 -13.56 -10.75 -5.22
N GLY A 140 -12.81 -9.85 -5.89
CA GLY A 140 -12.34 -8.59 -5.32
C GLY A 140 -13.48 -7.63 -4.96
N LEU A 141 -14.56 -7.62 -5.73
CA LEU A 141 -15.76 -6.85 -5.41
C LEU A 141 -16.43 -7.37 -4.12
N MET A 142 -16.58 -8.69 -3.97
CA MET A 142 -17.12 -9.31 -2.75
C MET A 142 -16.24 -9.02 -1.54
N HIS A 143 -14.92 -9.10 -1.70
CA HIS A 143 -13.97 -8.71 -0.64
C HIS A 143 -14.19 -7.25 -0.22
N LYS A 144 -14.29 -6.32 -1.18
CA LYS A 144 -14.52 -4.89 -0.90
C LYS A 144 -15.84 -4.63 -0.17
N ARG A 145 -16.88 -5.45 -0.40
CA ARG A 145 -18.16 -5.39 0.30
C ARG A 145 -18.13 -6.04 1.69
N GLY A 146 -17.03 -6.68 2.08
CA GLY A 146 -16.90 -7.41 3.33
C GLY A 146 -17.54 -8.81 3.30
N GLU A 147 -17.97 -9.30 2.12
CA GLU A 147 -18.53 -10.64 1.91
C GLU A 147 -17.40 -11.69 1.82
N LEU A 148 -16.60 -11.81 2.90
CA LEU A 148 -15.33 -12.55 2.89
C LEU A 148 -15.47 -14.01 2.48
N SER A 149 -16.46 -14.72 3.01
CA SER A 149 -16.68 -16.14 2.67
C SER A 149 -17.03 -16.35 1.20
N ARG A 150 -17.83 -15.44 0.62
CA ARG A 150 -18.17 -15.47 -0.80
C ARG A 150 -16.96 -15.14 -1.67
N ALA A 151 -16.16 -14.14 -1.28
CA ALA A 151 -14.93 -13.79 -1.96
C ALA A 151 -13.94 -14.96 -1.97
N GLN A 152 -13.73 -15.62 -0.83
CA GLN A 152 -12.87 -16.79 -0.72
C GLN A 152 -13.32 -17.91 -1.67
N SER A 153 -14.58 -18.30 -1.61
CA SER A 153 -15.13 -19.35 -2.50
C SER A 153 -14.94 -19.02 -3.99
N LEU A 154 -15.10 -17.75 -4.37
CA LEU A 154 -14.86 -17.29 -5.74
C LEU A 154 -13.38 -17.39 -6.13
N TYR A 155 -12.44 -17.02 -5.25
CA TYR A 155 -11.00 -17.16 -5.52
C TYR A 155 -10.60 -18.63 -5.61
N GLU A 156 -11.05 -19.49 -4.69
CA GLU A 156 -10.77 -20.93 -4.70
C GLU A 156 -11.31 -21.60 -5.97
N LYS A 157 -12.55 -21.29 -6.38
CA LYS A 157 -13.11 -21.73 -7.67
C LYS A 157 -12.29 -21.22 -8.85
N GLY A 158 -11.85 -19.97 -8.78
CA GLY A 158 -10.99 -19.39 -9.81
C GLY A 158 -9.67 -20.15 -9.93
N LEU A 159 -9.04 -20.53 -8.82
CA LEU A 159 -7.79 -21.30 -8.79
C LEU A 159 -7.94 -22.72 -9.35
N GLN A 160 -9.12 -23.35 -9.15
CA GLN A 160 -9.41 -24.65 -9.80
C GLN A 160 -9.44 -24.53 -11.33
N LEU A 161 -9.95 -23.42 -11.87
CA LEU A 161 -10.05 -23.18 -13.30
C LEU A 161 -8.76 -22.61 -13.92
N PHE A 162 -8.05 -21.77 -13.16
CA PHE A 162 -6.90 -21.00 -13.63
C PHE A 162 -5.74 -21.06 -12.62
N PRO A 163 -5.15 -22.24 -12.38
CA PRO A 163 -4.12 -22.42 -11.34
C PRO A 163 -2.82 -21.62 -11.59
N MET A 164 -2.63 -21.15 -12.83
CA MET A 164 -1.46 -20.36 -13.24
C MET A 164 -1.68 -18.85 -13.21
N MET A 165 -2.71 -18.37 -12.49
CA MET A 165 -3.06 -16.96 -12.41
C MET A 165 -2.65 -16.37 -11.04
N PRO A 166 -1.48 -15.68 -10.91
CA PRO A 166 -1.00 -15.19 -9.62
C PRO A 166 -1.98 -14.25 -8.91
N ALA A 167 -2.74 -13.43 -9.66
CA ALA A 167 -3.71 -12.49 -9.11
C ALA A 167 -4.85 -13.16 -8.29
N LEU A 168 -5.15 -14.44 -8.56
CA LEU A 168 -6.13 -15.20 -7.77
C LEU A 168 -5.57 -15.56 -6.39
N TYR A 169 -4.30 -15.94 -6.33
CA TYR A 169 -3.61 -16.20 -5.06
C TYR A 169 -3.43 -14.93 -4.23
N ASP A 170 -3.07 -13.81 -4.88
CA ASP A 170 -2.97 -12.49 -4.21
C ASP A 170 -4.30 -12.09 -3.58
N GLY A 171 -5.40 -12.26 -4.32
CA GLY A 171 -6.74 -11.96 -3.83
C GLY A 171 -7.18 -12.91 -2.73
N LEU A 172 -6.90 -14.20 -2.84
CA LEU A 172 -7.18 -15.20 -1.80
C LEU A 172 -6.40 -14.86 -0.52
N ALA A 173 -5.12 -14.54 -0.62
CA ALA A 173 -4.30 -14.13 0.52
C ALA A 173 -4.88 -12.90 1.24
N ALA A 174 -5.33 -11.89 0.49
CA ALA A 174 -5.95 -10.70 1.06
C ALA A 174 -7.25 -11.02 1.82
N VAL A 175 -8.08 -11.94 1.30
CA VAL A 175 -9.31 -12.38 1.97
C VAL A 175 -9.00 -13.18 3.23
N LEU A 176 -8.05 -14.12 3.17
CA LEU A 176 -7.62 -14.94 4.32
C LEU A 176 -7.03 -14.07 5.43
N LEU A 177 -6.26 -13.02 5.09
CA LEU A 177 -5.78 -12.03 6.07
C LEU A 177 -6.94 -11.29 6.74
N ALA A 178 -7.95 -10.86 5.98
CA ALA A 178 -9.14 -10.22 6.53
C ALA A 178 -9.96 -11.13 7.45
N GLN A 179 -9.85 -12.45 7.28
CA GLN A 179 -10.46 -13.48 8.14
C GLN A 179 -9.59 -13.85 9.35
N GLY A 180 -8.35 -13.33 9.44
CA GLY A 180 -7.38 -13.67 10.49
C GLY A 180 -6.62 -14.99 10.25
N GLU A 181 -6.73 -15.58 9.06
CA GLU A 181 -6.07 -16.84 8.68
C GLU A 181 -4.68 -16.62 8.09
N SER A 182 -3.78 -15.99 8.87
CA SER A 182 -2.49 -15.47 8.40
C SER A 182 -1.55 -16.54 7.81
N GLN A 183 -1.54 -17.76 8.35
CA GLN A 183 -0.71 -18.85 7.84
C GLN A 183 -1.19 -19.34 6.46
N ARG A 184 -2.49 -19.46 6.25
CA ARG A 184 -3.05 -19.82 4.93
C ARG A 184 -2.83 -18.71 3.91
N ALA A 185 -2.91 -17.45 4.34
CA ALA A 185 -2.60 -16.30 3.50
C ALA A 185 -1.12 -16.30 3.06
N GLN A 186 -0.18 -16.65 3.95
CA GLN A 186 1.23 -16.80 3.60
C GLN A 186 1.40 -17.90 2.54
N GLN A 187 0.80 -19.07 2.72
CA GLN A 187 0.89 -20.16 1.75
C GLN A 187 0.38 -19.72 0.37
N ALA A 188 -0.73 -18.99 0.30
CA ALA A 188 -1.24 -18.45 -0.96
C ALA A 188 -0.24 -17.48 -1.62
N LEU A 189 0.40 -16.60 -0.86
CA LEU A 189 1.44 -15.71 -1.40
C LEU A 189 2.69 -16.46 -1.85
N GLU A 190 3.10 -17.50 -1.14
CA GLU A 190 4.21 -18.36 -1.55
C GLU A 190 3.93 -19.04 -2.90
N ASP A 191 2.71 -19.52 -3.10
CA ASP A 191 2.31 -20.13 -4.37
C ASP A 191 2.26 -19.10 -5.50
N ALA A 192 1.80 -17.88 -5.21
CA ALA A 192 1.84 -16.76 -6.17
C ALA A 192 3.29 -16.37 -6.55
N VAL A 193 4.20 -16.36 -5.57
CA VAL A 193 5.64 -16.07 -5.77
C VAL A 193 6.32 -17.15 -6.62
N LYS A 194 5.99 -18.44 -6.42
CA LYS A 194 6.51 -19.54 -7.26
C LYS A 194 6.12 -19.35 -8.72
N LEU A 195 4.91 -18.84 -8.99
CA LEU A 195 4.44 -18.60 -10.35
C LEU A 195 5.09 -17.36 -10.99
N ALA A 196 5.27 -16.28 -10.24
CA ALA A 196 5.82 -15.02 -10.72
C ALA A 196 6.83 -14.44 -9.71
N PRO A 197 8.06 -14.96 -9.68
CA PRO A 197 9.06 -14.64 -8.65
C PRO A 197 9.63 -13.22 -8.74
N LEU A 198 9.48 -12.53 -9.86
CA LEU A 198 10.01 -11.18 -10.07
C LEU A 198 9.06 -10.06 -9.61
N ALA A 199 7.88 -10.39 -9.12
CA ALA A 199 6.91 -9.42 -8.62
C ALA A 199 7.36 -8.87 -7.25
N ILE A 200 8.08 -7.74 -7.26
CA ILE A 200 8.70 -7.13 -6.06
C ILE A 200 7.65 -6.89 -4.96
N ARG A 201 6.49 -6.34 -5.32
CA ARG A 201 5.41 -6.09 -4.35
C ARG A 201 4.93 -7.37 -3.65
N ARG A 202 4.82 -8.47 -4.38
CA ARG A 202 4.42 -9.78 -3.84
C ARG A 202 5.48 -10.33 -2.90
N GLN A 203 6.76 -10.20 -3.25
CA GLN A 203 7.88 -10.55 -2.38
C GLN A 203 7.85 -9.73 -1.08
N MET A 204 7.60 -8.42 -1.16
CA MET A 204 7.46 -7.56 0.01
C MET A 204 6.29 -7.98 0.90
N GLN A 205 5.14 -8.28 0.29
CA GLN A 205 3.94 -8.74 1.02
C GLN A 205 4.20 -10.08 1.72
N LEU A 206 4.80 -11.02 1.01
CA LEU A 206 5.21 -12.32 1.58
C LEU A 206 6.20 -12.12 2.73
N GLY A 207 7.22 -11.29 2.54
CA GLY A 207 8.21 -10.99 3.57
C GLY A 207 7.58 -10.42 4.85
N LYS A 208 6.66 -9.46 4.69
CA LYS A 208 5.95 -8.88 5.84
C LYS A 208 5.08 -9.92 6.55
N LEU A 209 4.29 -10.67 5.80
CA LEU A 209 3.39 -11.67 6.38
C LEU A 209 4.16 -12.82 7.05
N ALA A 210 5.26 -13.26 6.46
CA ALA A 210 6.13 -14.27 7.05
C ALA A 210 6.78 -13.77 8.35
N LEU A 211 7.18 -12.48 8.44
CA LEU A 211 7.63 -11.87 9.71
C LEU A 211 6.53 -11.90 10.78
N ASP A 212 5.30 -11.51 10.41
CA ASP A 212 4.15 -11.50 11.31
C ASP A 212 3.81 -12.93 11.80
N ASN A 213 4.00 -13.94 10.96
CA ASN A 213 3.84 -15.36 11.27
C ASN A 213 5.06 -16.00 11.97
N GLN A 214 6.13 -15.23 12.21
CA GLN A 214 7.40 -15.70 12.79
C GLN A 214 8.14 -16.74 11.91
N ASP A 215 7.84 -16.79 10.63
CA ASP A 215 8.59 -17.56 9.64
C ASP A 215 9.73 -16.71 9.07
N PHE A 216 10.78 -16.58 9.87
CA PHE A 216 11.90 -15.69 9.57
C PHE A 216 12.73 -16.14 8.36
N ASP A 217 12.75 -17.44 8.07
CA ASP A 217 13.44 -17.98 6.90
C ASP A 217 12.75 -17.57 5.59
N SER A 218 11.43 -17.77 5.49
CA SER A 218 10.65 -17.31 4.34
C SER A 218 10.67 -15.77 4.21
N ALA A 219 10.60 -15.05 5.33
CA ALA A 219 10.72 -13.60 5.36
C ALA A 219 12.06 -13.14 4.79
N GLY A 220 13.17 -13.71 5.26
CA GLY A 220 14.50 -13.37 4.78
C GLY A 220 14.69 -13.64 3.29
N LYS A 221 14.20 -14.77 2.79
CA LYS A 221 14.22 -15.11 1.35
C LYS A 221 13.44 -14.10 0.52
N ALA A 222 12.21 -13.78 0.94
CA ALA A 222 11.34 -12.87 0.22
C ALA A 222 11.91 -11.44 0.16
N TYR A 223 12.39 -10.91 1.29
CA TYR A 223 13.00 -9.58 1.31
C TYR A 223 14.34 -9.50 0.54
N ARG A 224 15.15 -10.56 0.56
CA ARG A 224 16.37 -10.63 -0.26
C ARG A 224 16.04 -10.52 -1.74
N GLN A 225 15.04 -11.26 -2.21
CA GLN A 225 14.54 -11.16 -3.58
C GLN A 225 13.96 -9.78 -3.90
N ALA A 226 13.16 -9.21 -2.99
CA ALA A 226 12.62 -7.87 -3.16
C ALA A 226 13.73 -6.80 -3.24
N MET A 227 14.77 -6.89 -2.42
CA MET A 227 15.94 -6.02 -2.45
C MET A 227 16.69 -6.13 -3.77
N GLU A 228 17.05 -7.35 -4.20
CA GLU A 228 17.82 -7.58 -5.42
C GLU A 228 17.07 -7.08 -6.67
N GLN A 229 15.80 -7.43 -6.81
CA GLN A 229 14.96 -7.01 -7.94
C GLN A 229 14.61 -5.52 -7.86
N GLY A 230 14.50 -4.98 -6.65
CA GLY A 230 14.13 -3.58 -6.40
C GLY A 230 15.21 -2.55 -6.69
N ARG A 231 16.49 -2.94 -6.79
CA ARG A 231 17.63 -2.00 -6.94
C ARG A 231 17.47 -1.00 -8.09
N THR A 232 16.90 -1.44 -9.19
CA THR A 232 16.70 -0.64 -10.42
C THR A 232 15.23 -0.40 -10.76
N SER A 233 14.31 -0.73 -9.84
CA SER A 233 12.88 -0.57 -10.01
C SER A 233 12.35 0.64 -9.24
N LYS A 234 11.23 1.21 -9.69
CA LYS A 234 10.48 2.21 -8.93
C LYS A 234 9.92 1.66 -7.59
N PHE A 235 9.84 0.34 -7.43
CA PHE A 235 9.48 -0.31 -6.16
C PHE A 235 10.66 -0.49 -5.22
N LYS A 236 11.76 0.22 -5.48
CA LYS A 236 12.84 0.41 -4.54
C LYS A 236 12.27 1.04 -3.26
N SER A 237 12.40 0.31 -2.15
CA SER A 237 11.82 0.71 -0.88
C SER A 237 12.79 0.45 0.25
N PRO A 238 12.89 1.34 1.25
CA PRO A 238 13.65 1.07 2.48
C PRO A 238 13.21 -0.22 3.17
N GLU A 239 11.92 -0.58 3.04
CA GLU A 239 11.34 -1.76 3.68
C GLU A 239 11.98 -3.07 3.21
N ASN A 240 12.50 -3.12 1.97
CA ASN A 240 13.19 -4.31 1.47
C ASN A 240 14.45 -4.61 2.28
N TYR A 241 15.20 -3.58 2.63
CA TYR A 241 16.45 -3.66 3.39
C TYR A 241 16.20 -3.84 4.88
N LEU A 242 15.29 -3.06 5.43
CA LEU A 242 14.93 -3.11 6.85
C LEU A 242 14.23 -4.41 7.22
N GLY A 243 13.34 -4.90 6.35
CA GLY A 243 12.67 -6.18 6.52
C GLY A 243 13.64 -7.36 6.46
N LEU A 244 14.63 -7.32 5.54
CA LEU A 244 15.70 -8.32 5.50
C LEU A 244 16.50 -8.32 6.79
N ALA A 245 16.93 -7.14 7.26
CA ALA A 245 17.69 -7.01 8.50
C ALA A 245 16.88 -7.53 9.70
N GLN A 246 15.58 -7.22 9.77
CA GLN A 246 14.69 -7.69 10.81
C GLN A 246 14.53 -9.22 10.77
N ALA A 247 14.27 -9.81 9.59
CA ALA A 247 14.10 -11.24 9.42
C ALA A 247 15.36 -12.01 9.86
N ILE A 248 16.53 -11.58 9.38
CA ILE A 248 17.81 -12.21 9.75
C ILE A 248 18.08 -12.07 11.26
N THR A 249 17.85 -10.90 11.84
CA THR A 249 18.07 -10.68 13.27
C THR A 249 17.12 -11.51 14.15
N ALA A 250 15.86 -11.63 13.72
CA ALA A 250 14.85 -12.41 14.43
C ALA A 250 15.09 -13.93 14.33
N GLN A 251 15.68 -14.40 13.22
CA GLN A 251 16.03 -15.81 13.02
C GLN A 251 17.00 -16.34 14.10
N ALA A 252 17.83 -15.49 14.70
CA ALA A 252 18.72 -15.87 15.79
C ALA A 252 17.96 -16.29 17.07
N GLY A 253 16.67 -15.96 17.23
CA GLY A 253 15.89 -16.25 18.42
C GLY A 253 16.59 -15.76 19.69
N ASP A 254 16.77 -16.65 20.68
CA ASP A 254 17.54 -16.39 21.91
C ASP A 254 19.03 -16.69 21.75
N GLY A 255 19.45 -17.20 20.60
CA GLY A 255 20.83 -17.50 20.28
C GLY A 255 21.62 -16.29 19.78
N SER A 256 22.88 -16.50 19.47
CA SER A 256 23.77 -15.50 18.86
C SER A 256 23.59 -15.50 17.34
N LEU A 257 23.52 -14.33 16.75
CA LEU A 257 23.48 -14.16 15.29
C LEU A 257 24.85 -14.60 14.68
N ASP A 258 24.77 -15.44 13.66
CA ASP A 258 25.97 -15.88 12.92
C ASP A 258 26.69 -14.69 12.27
N LYS A 259 28.01 -14.71 12.26
CA LYS A 259 28.84 -13.64 11.71
C LYS A 259 28.57 -13.36 10.22
N ARG A 260 28.26 -14.40 9.42
CA ARG A 260 27.95 -14.20 7.99
C ARG A 260 26.63 -13.44 7.83
N LEU A 261 25.62 -13.82 8.60
CA LEU A 261 24.33 -13.14 8.63
C LEU A 261 24.45 -11.69 9.13
N GLN A 262 25.29 -11.47 10.15
CA GLN A 262 25.56 -10.12 10.66
C GLN A 262 26.26 -9.25 9.59
N ILE A 263 27.21 -9.80 8.82
CA ILE A 263 27.84 -9.10 7.71
C ILE A 263 26.81 -8.77 6.61
N GLU A 264 25.93 -9.72 6.27
CA GLU A 264 24.85 -9.49 5.30
C GLU A 264 23.94 -8.35 5.72
N VAL A 265 23.49 -8.31 6.98
CA VAL A 265 22.71 -7.20 7.54
C VAL A 265 23.46 -5.87 7.41
N SER A 266 24.73 -5.85 7.82
CA SER A 266 25.56 -4.63 7.75
C SER A 266 25.75 -4.12 6.33
N GLN A 267 25.91 -5.02 5.36
CA GLN A 267 26.04 -4.67 3.94
C GLN A 267 24.72 -4.12 3.39
N ALA A 268 23.61 -4.79 3.69
CA ALA A 268 22.28 -4.35 3.24
C ALA A 268 21.94 -2.95 3.79
N LEU A 269 22.16 -2.74 5.11
CA LEU A 269 21.92 -1.44 5.74
C LEU A 269 22.89 -0.36 5.25
N GLY A 270 24.16 -0.71 4.99
CA GLY A 270 25.12 0.22 4.39
C GLY A 270 24.78 0.61 2.94
N GLU A 271 24.13 -0.27 2.18
CA GLU A 271 23.56 0.07 0.87
C GLU A 271 22.34 1.01 1.03
N LEU A 272 21.45 0.69 1.97
CA LEU A 272 20.29 1.52 2.32
C LEU A 272 20.71 2.95 2.67
N ASP A 273 21.70 3.12 3.55
CA ASP A 273 22.18 4.42 4.01
C ASP A 273 22.74 5.28 2.87
N LYS A 274 23.37 4.68 1.87
CA LYS A 274 23.85 5.39 0.68
C LYS A 274 22.70 5.83 -0.22
N ILE A 275 21.70 4.96 -0.41
CA ILE A 275 20.56 5.24 -1.28
C ILE A 275 19.67 6.33 -0.70
N TYR A 276 19.44 6.30 0.62
CA TYR A 276 18.54 7.19 1.33
C TYR A 276 19.31 8.14 2.28
N ALA A 277 20.48 8.59 1.85
CA ALA A 277 21.36 9.47 2.66
C ALA A 277 20.69 10.77 3.13
N HIS A 278 19.69 11.26 2.38
CA HIS A 278 18.96 12.49 2.68
C HIS A 278 17.63 12.27 3.40
N ASP A 279 17.28 11.01 3.72
CA ASP A 279 16.06 10.69 4.45
C ASP A 279 16.37 10.37 5.93
N PRO A 280 16.16 11.34 6.85
CA PRO A 280 16.50 11.15 8.25
C PRO A 280 15.65 10.07 8.94
N ASN A 281 14.42 9.81 8.48
CA ASN A 281 13.58 8.74 9.02
C ASN A 281 14.17 7.37 8.69
N VAL A 282 14.63 7.17 7.46
CA VAL A 282 15.29 5.93 7.03
C VAL A 282 16.61 5.75 7.77
N GLN A 283 17.40 6.82 7.96
CA GLN A 283 18.67 6.78 8.68
C GLN A 283 18.50 6.35 10.15
N VAL A 284 17.47 6.84 10.83
CA VAL A 284 17.16 6.41 12.21
C VAL A 284 16.81 4.94 12.26
N ARG A 285 15.93 4.48 11.37
CA ARG A 285 15.49 3.08 11.29
C ARG A 285 16.63 2.12 10.94
N SER A 286 17.51 2.52 10.03
CA SER A 286 18.71 1.76 9.65
C SER A 286 19.66 1.57 10.85
N ARG A 287 19.92 2.63 11.60
CA ARG A 287 20.77 2.54 12.82
C ARG A 287 20.17 1.64 13.90
N LEU A 288 18.85 1.69 14.11
CA LEU A 288 18.17 0.80 15.06
C LEU A 288 18.20 -0.65 14.61
N ALA A 289 18.01 -0.92 13.32
CA ALA A 289 18.13 -2.27 12.76
C ALA A 289 19.55 -2.81 12.91
N LEU A 290 20.57 -1.99 12.64
CA LEU A 290 21.98 -2.35 12.86
C LEU A 290 22.29 -2.59 14.33
N ALA A 291 21.79 -1.73 15.24
CA ALA A 291 21.94 -1.89 16.68
C ALA A 291 21.32 -3.21 17.16
N SER A 292 20.12 -3.56 16.67
CA SER A 292 19.45 -4.83 16.99
C SER A 292 20.31 -6.04 16.54
N SER A 293 20.85 -5.98 15.33
CA SER A 293 21.73 -7.03 14.80
C SER A 293 23.03 -7.18 15.62
N LEU A 294 23.68 -6.06 15.97
CA LEU A 294 24.89 -6.07 16.80
C LEU A 294 24.63 -6.60 18.21
N ASN A 295 23.50 -6.25 18.80
CA ASN A 295 23.11 -6.78 20.11
C ASN A 295 22.99 -8.31 20.09
N LYS A 296 22.37 -8.85 19.04
CA LYS A 296 22.25 -10.30 18.81
C LYS A 296 23.58 -10.97 18.43
N SER A 297 24.56 -10.21 17.91
CA SER A 297 25.92 -10.73 17.58
C SER A 297 26.89 -10.68 18.75
N GLY A 298 26.45 -10.26 19.95
CA GLY A 298 27.30 -10.20 21.14
C GLY A 298 28.11 -8.90 21.25
N GLU A 299 27.71 -7.83 20.58
CA GLU A 299 28.32 -6.48 20.67
C GLU A 299 27.38 -5.45 21.38
N PRO A 300 26.93 -5.72 22.63
CA PRO A 300 25.87 -4.91 23.27
C PRO A 300 26.31 -3.47 23.54
N LYS A 301 27.60 -3.21 23.79
CA LYS A 301 28.09 -1.82 24.01
C LYS A 301 27.94 -0.96 22.76
N ARG A 302 28.29 -1.51 21.59
CA ARG A 302 28.17 -0.82 20.31
C ARG A 302 26.71 -0.67 19.90
N ALA A 303 25.89 -1.70 20.16
CA ALA A 303 24.44 -1.64 19.95
C ALA A 303 23.79 -0.52 20.78
N ALA A 304 24.12 -0.41 22.06
CA ALA A 304 23.61 0.64 22.95
C ALA A 304 24.01 2.05 22.48
N GLN A 305 25.25 2.22 22.03
CA GLN A 305 25.73 3.50 21.48
C GLN A 305 24.91 3.90 20.23
N LEU A 306 24.77 3.01 19.23
CA LEU A 306 23.99 3.28 18.03
C LEU A 306 22.52 3.55 18.33
N ALA A 307 21.93 2.82 19.28
CA ALA A 307 20.55 3.06 19.72
C ALA A 307 20.37 4.45 20.36
N ALA A 308 21.33 4.90 21.18
CA ALA A 308 21.32 6.23 21.75
C ALA A 308 21.48 7.33 20.69
N GLU A 309 22.36 7.13 19.71
CA GLU A 309 22.50 8.04 18.56
C GLU A 309 21.21 8.11 17.72
N ALA A 310 20.55 6.98 17.50
CA ALA A 310 19.28 6.92 16.79
C ALA A 310 18.16 7.64 17.58
N ALA A 311 18.09 7.44 18.90
CA ALA A 311 17.12 8.12 19.76
C ALA A 311 17.30 9.64 19.73
N ALA A 312 18.55 10.13 19.84
CA ALA A 312 18.86 11.55 19.75
C ALA A 312 18.56 12.16 18.36
N ALA A 313 18.75 11.38 17.28
CA ALA A 313 18.41 11.80 15.93
C ALA A 313 16.88 11.86 15.72
N MET A 314 16.13 10.96 16.35
CA MET A 314 14.67 10.89 16.25
C MET A 314 13.98 12.16 16.80
N GLU A 315 14.52 12.79 17.84
CA GLU A 315 13.98 14.04 18.38
C GLU A 315 14.01 15.21 17.37
N LYS A 316 14.86 15.11 16.36
CA LYS A 316 15.06 16.15 15.33
C LYS A 316 14.35 15.82 14.01
N LEU A 317 13.54 14.75 13.97
CA LEU A 317 12.87 14.35 12.72
C LEU A 317 11.83 15.40 12.29
N PRO A 318 11.86 15.80 11.00
CA PRO A 318 10.91 16.76 10.46
C PRO A 318 9.51 16.20 10.25
N GLN A 319 9.38 14.88 10.15
CA GLN A 319 8.12 14.17 9.88
C GLN A 319 7.86 13.10 10.93
N LEU A 320 6.59 12.87 11.23
CA LEU A 320 6.15 11.78 12.08
C LEU A 320 6.28 10.44 11.35
N PHE A 321 6.54 9.38 12.09
CA PHE A 321 6.41 8.03 11.56
C PHE A 321 4.94 7.68 11.33
N ALA A 322 4.66 6.86 10.30
CA ALA A 322 3.39 6.17 10.21
C ALA A 322 3.21 5.28 11.46
N ALA A 323 1.95 5.04 11.86
CA ALA A 323 1.63 4.37 13.12
C ALA A 323 2.35 3.01 13.30
N ASP A 324 2.31 2.14 12.28
CA ASP A 324 2.99 0.84 12.31
C ASP A 324 4.50 0.99 12.46
N THR A 325 5.09 1.96 11.79
CA THR A 325 6.52 2.27 11.88
C THR A 325 6.88 2.80 13.27
N ALA A 326 6.07 3.70 13.83
CA ALA A 326 6.28 4.23 15.17
C ALA A 326 6.25 3.11 16.23
N LEU A 327 5.28 2.21 16.16
CA LEU A 327 5.19 1.06 17.05
C LEU A 327 6.41 0.12 16.91
N SER A 328 6.86 -0.15 15.69
CA SER A 328 8.05 -0.97 15.44
C SER A 328 9.32 -0.33 16.00
N VAL A 329 9.51 0.98 15.76
CA VAL A 329 10.67 1.74 16.27
C VAL A 329 10.64 1.80 17.80
N ALA A 330 9.48 2.04 18.43
CA ALA A 330 9.34 2.04 19.88
C ALA A 330 9.72 0.67 20.50
N SER A 331 9.28 -0.42 19.88
CA SER A 331 9.65 -1.79 20.31
C SER A 331 11.16 -2.02 20.23
N GLN A 332 11.81 -1.62 19.13
CA GLN A 332 13.26 -1.74 18.97
C GLN A 332 14.03 -0.89 19.99
N LEU A 333 13.63 0.36 20.20
CA LEU A 333 14.24 1.23 21.22
C LEU A 333 14.16 0.60 22.61
N ARG A 334 13.01 0.07 22.99
CA ARG A 334 12.79 -0.59 24.29
C ARG A 334 13.68 -1.84 24.43
N ALA A 335 13.73 -2.68 23.40
CA ALA A 335 14.59 -3.88 23.37
C ALA A 335 16.09 -3.54 23.48
N LEU A 336 16.50 -2.35 23.05
CA LEU A 336 17.87 -1.83 23.11
C LEU A 336 18.13 -0.97 24.36
N GLY A 337 17.22 -0.99 25.34
CA GLY A 337 17.37 -0.27 26.62
C GLY A 337 17.04 1.25 26.56
N GLN A 338 16.58 1.77 25.42
CA GLN A 338 16.18 3.18 25.25
C GLN A 338 14.72 3.40 25.66
N THR A 339 14.37 3.05 26.89
CA THR A 339 12.98 3.05 27.39
C THR A 339 12.33 4.44 27.36
N ALA A 340 13.07 5.47 27.77
CA ALA A 340 12.54 6.84 27.78
C ALA A 340 12.19 7.33 26.35
N ALA A 341 13.05 7.06 25.36
CA ALA A 341 12.79 7.41 23.98
C ALA A 341 11.62 6.59 23.39
N SER A 342 11.51 5.30 23.76
CA SER A 342 10.36 4.46 23.40
C SER A 342 9.05 5.04 23.94
N ASP A 343 9.00 5.40 25.23
CA ASP A 343 7.81 5.96 25.89
C ASP A 343 7.42 7.32 25.28
N ALA A 344 8.40 8.18 24.99
CA ALA A 344 8.16 9.44 24.31
C ALA A 344 7.53 9.24 22.91
N LEU A 345 8.02 8.25 22.15
CA LEU A 345 7.47 7.91 20.84
C LEU A 345 6.06 7.31 20.95
N LEU A 346 5.80 6.42 21.92
CA LEU A 346 4.46 5.88 22.17
C LEU A 346 3.47 6.97 22.58
N LYS A 347 3.90 7.93 23.42
CA LYS A 347 3.07 9.09 23.77
C LYS A 347 2.73 9.92 22.56
N SER A 348 3.71 10.22 21.70
CA SER A 348 3.47 10.92 20.42
C SER A 348 2.52 10.12 19.50
N CYS A 349 2.67 8.80 19.47
CA CYS A 349 1.79 7.93 18.69
C CYS A 349 0.32 8.02 19.17
N VAL A 350 0.09 8.05 20.48
CA VAL A 350 -1.26 8.25 21.07
C VAL A 350 -1.79 9.65 20.77
N GLU A 351 -0.94 10.68 20.83
CA GLU A 351 -1.35 12.05 20.49
C GLU A 351 -1.85 12.17 19.05
N VAL A 352 -1.22 11.45 18.10
CA VAL A 352 -1.49 11.55 16.66
C VAL A 352 -2.55 10.58 16.18
N TYR A 353 -2.54 9.36 16.71
CA TYR A 353 -3.33 8.20 16.24
C TYR A 353 -4.24 7.59 17.32
N GLY A 354 -4.42 8.23 18.46
CA GLY A 354 -5.13 7.65 19.61
C GLY A 354 -6.61 7.34 19.40
N ASP A 355 -7.19 7.77 18.28
CA ASP A 355 -8.53 7.42 17.85
C ASP A 355 -8.59 6.08 17.08
N ASP A 356 -7.45 5.49 16.71
CA ASP A 356 -7.35 4.19 16.04
C ASP A 356 -7.22 3.06 17.08
N PRO A 357 -8.22 2.16 17.17
CA PRO A 357 -8.20 1.05 18.13
C PRO A 357 -7.03 0.07 17.94
N GLN A 358 -6.56 -0.13 16.69
CA GLN A 358 -5.45 -1.03 16.40
C GLN A 358 -4.14 -0.44 16.89
N VAL A 359 -3.95 0.86 16.70
CA VAL A 359 -2.78 1.58 17.22
C VAL A 359 -2.76 1.54 18.73
N MET A 360 -3.90 1.84 19.40
CA MET A 360 -4.02 1.78 20.85
C MET A 360 -3.76 0.39 21.42
N GLN A 361 -4.18 -0.66 20.72
CA GLN A 361 -3.85 -2.03 21.10
C GLN A 361 -2.34 -2.30 20.95
N GLY A 362 -1.72 -1.79 19.89
CA GLY A 362 -0.26 -1.88 19.67
C GLY A 362 0.53 -1.16 20.76
N VAL A 363 0.08 0.01 21.20
CA VAL A 363 0.67 0.76 22.34
C VAL A 363 0.51 -0.03 23.63
N ALA A 364 -0.68 -0.54 23.93
CA ALA A 364 -0.95 -1.29 25.16
C ALA A 364 -0.13 -2.59 25.31
N ARG A 365 0.28 -3.19 24.18
CA ARG A 365 1.19 -4.35 24.20
C ARG A 365 2.64 -3.99 24.57
N GLN A 366 3.01 -2.72 24.47
CA GLN A 366 4.39 -2.26 24.63
C GLN A 366 4.62 -1.50 25.93
N THR A 367 3.58 -0.95 26.58
CA THR A 367 3.72 -0.20 27.83
C THR A 367 2.48 -0.36 28.70
N ASP A 368 2.73 -0.45 30.03
CA ASP A 368 1.70 -0.42 31.07
C ASP A 368 1.55 0.99 31.66
N ASN A 369 2.22 1.99 31.10
CA ASN A 369 2.17 3.36 31.60
C ASN A 369 0.76 3.94 31.42
N ALA A 370 0.05 4.09 32.55
CA ALA A 370 -1.33 4.59 32.57
C ALA A 370 -1.47 6.01 31.99
N GLU A 371 -0.44 6.87 32.13
CA GLU A 371 -0.45 8.22 31.55
C GLU A 371 -0.49 8.17 30.02
N ILE A 372 0.32 7.29 29.41
CA ILE A 372 0.33 7.08 27.95
C ILE A 372 -1.00 6.50 27.50
N LEU A 373 -1.48 5.44 28.16
CA LEU A 373 -2.71 4.72 27.77
C LEU A 373 -4.00 5.52 27.99
N SER A 374 -4.00 6.50 28.90
CA SER A 374 -5.15 7.38 29.12
C SER A 374 -5.11 8.66 28.28
N GLY A 375 -3.99 8.94 27.63
CA GLY A 375 -3.81 10.14 26.81
C GLY A 375 -4.91 10.30 25.77
N GLY A 376 -5.62 11.45 25.83
CA GLY A 376 -6.58 11.84 24.79
C GLY A 376 -7.94 11.14 24.76
N LYS A 377 -8.28 10.31 25.72
CA LYS A 377 -9.57 9.61 25.74
C LYS A 377 -10.77 10.56 25.65
N GLU A 378 -10.71 11.69 26.35
CA GLU A 378 -11.75 12.70 26.31
C GLU A 378 -11.87 13.33 24.94
N ALA A 379 -10.76 13.70 24.30
CA ALA A 379 -10.76 14.26 22.95
C ALA A 379 -11.31 13.28 21.91
N VAL A 380 -10.94 12.00 22.02
CA VAL A 380 -11.44 10.93 21.14
C VAL A 380 -12.95 10.74 21.30
N GLU A 381 -13.47 10.79 22.55
CA GLU A 381 -14.91 10.67 22.78
C GLU A 381 -15.69 11.88 22.27
N LEU A 382 -15.19 13.09 22.48
CA LEU A 382 -15.77 14.32 21.91
C LEU A 382 -15.78 14.26 20.37
N ASN A 383 -14.69 13.80 19.76
CA ASN A 383 -14.63 13.61 18.32
C ASN A 383 -15.67 12.59 17.83
N ARG A 384 -15.85 11.47 18.53
CA ARG A 384 -16.85 10.47 18.20
C ARG A 384 -18.29 11.00 18.28
N GLN A 385 -18.57 11.80 19.32
CA GLN A 385 -19.87 12.50 19.45
C GLN A 385 -20.06 13.51 18.31
N GLY A 386 -19.03 14.30 17.98
CA GLY A 386 -19.05 15.22 16.85
C GLY A 386 -19.35 14.53 15.51
N VAL A 387 -18.76 13.34 15.25
CA VAL A 387 -19.05 12.54 14.05
C VAL A 387 -20.51 12.11 14.01
N ARG A 388 -21.10 11.68 15.15
CA ARG A 388 -22.54 11.33 15.22
C ARG A 388 -23.43 12.53 14.90
N CYS A 389 -23.16 13.70 15.51
CA CYS A 389 -23.88 14.94 15.22
C CYS A 389 -23.77 15.34 13.73
N TYR A 390 -22.57 15.22 13.16
CA TYR A 390 -22.34 15.51 11.73
C TYR A 390 -23.17 14.61 10.81
N GLN A 391 -23.22 13.29 11.11
CA GLN A 391 -24.04 12.33 10.36
C GLN A 391 -25.55 12.64 10.48
N GLN A 392 -25.97 13.17 11.62
CA GLN A 392 -27.36 13.63 11.87
C GLN A 392 -27.65 15.03 11.29
N LYS A 393 -26.70 15.62 10.54
CA LYS A 393 -26.78 16.97 9.95
C LYS A 393 -26.88 18.12 10.99
N GLN A 394 -26.49 17.86 12.23
CA GLN A 394 -26.39 18.85 13.31
C GLN A 394 -25.02 19.53 13.24
N PHE A 395 -24.78 20.33 12.21
CA PHE A 395 -23.44 20.82 11.86
C PHE A 395 -22.84 21.77 12.89
N ASP A 396 -23.64 22.64 13.51
CA ASP A 396 -23.17 23.58 14.52
C ASP A 396 -22.71 22.87 15.79
N GLU A 397 -23.48 21.89 16.25
CA GLU A 397 -23.12 21.09 17.43
C GLU A 397 -21.90 20.20 17.12
N ALA A 398 -21.82 19.62 15.94
CA ALA A 398 -20.66 18.86 15.49
C ALA A 398 -19.39 19.72 15.51
N LEU A 399 -19.45 20.95 14.97
CA LEU A 399 -18.33 21.89 14.96
C LEU A 399 -17.89 22.28 16.38
N ARG A 400 -18.87 22.51 17.29
CA ARG A 400 -18.59 22.82 18.70
C ARG A 400 -17.79 21.67 19.35
N LEU A 401 -18.24 20.42 19.18
CA LEU A 401 -17.59 19.24 19.72
C LEU A 401 -16.20 18.99 19.10
N PHE A 402 -16.06 19.16 17.79
CA PHE A 402 -14.75 19.04 17.13
C PHE A 402 -13.75 20.09 17.59
N ARG A 403 -14.18 21.34 17.80
CA ARG A 403 -13.32 22.39 18.37
C ARG A 403 -12.85 22.05 19.76
N GLN A 404 -13.72 21.51 20.62
CA GLN A 404 -13.35 21.08 21.97
C GLN A 404 -12.35 19.91 21.89
N ALA A 405 -12.59 18.91 21.03
CA ALA A 405 -11.67 17.81 20.81
C ALA A 405 -10.31 18.30 20.31
N PHE A 406 -10.31 19.23 19.34
CA PHE A 406 -9.09 19.80 18.77
C PHE A 406 -8.29 20.61 19.79
N ALA A 407 -8.95 21.35 20.68
CA ALA A 407 -8.28 22.09 21.75
C ALA A 407 -7.55 21.14 22.72
N LEU A 408 -8.10 19.95 22.98
CA LEU A 408 -7.48 18.94 23.84
C LEU A 408 -6.35 18.17 23.14
N GLN A 409 -6.54 17.83 21.86
CA GLN A 409 -5.55 17.06 21.06
C GLN A 409 -5.40 17.62 19.64
N PRO A 410 -4.69 18.74 19.48
CA PRO A 410 -4.54 19.38 18.16
C PRO A 410 -3.73 18.53 17.14
N LYS A 411 -2.83 17.66 17.61
CA LYS A 411 -1.99 16.81 16.76
C LYS A 411 -2.71 15.57 16.24
N ASN A 412 -3.91 15.24 16.76
CA ASN A 412 -4.65 14.08 16.29
C ASN A 412 -5.18 14.31 14.87
N ILE A 413 -4.76 13.45 13.96
CA ILE A 413 -5.04 13.60 12.52
C ILE A 413 -6.56 13.58 12.24
N SER A 414 -7.30 12.65 12.81
CA SER A 414 -8.73 12.54 12.56
C SER A 414 -9.50 13.73 13.11
N ILE A 415 -9.15 14.19 14.32
CA ILE A 415 -9.76 15.35 14.96
C ILE A 415 -9.50 16.61 14.13
N ALA A 416 -8.25 16.85 13.72
CA ALA A 416 -7.89 17.99 12.90
C ALA A 416 -8.63 18.02 11.55
N LEU A 417 -8.70 16.88 10.86
CA LEU A 417 -9.41 16.76 9.58
C LEU A 417 -10.93 16.90 9.73
N ASN A 418 -11.54 16.37 10.81
CA ASN A 418 -12.97 16.53 11.07
C ASN A 418 -13.32 17.98 11.39
N THR A 419 -12.49 18.65 12.20
CA THR A 419 -12.63 20.09 12.51
C THR A 419 -12.51 20.91 11.23
N ALA A 420 -11.48 20.69 10.42
CA ALA A 420 -11.28 21.41 9.15
C ALA A 420 -12.46 21.20 8.19
N GLN A 421 -12.96 19.98 8.05
CA GLN A 421 -14.10 19.68 7.18
C GLN A 421 -15.37 20.38 7.65
N SER A 422 -15.66 20.40 8.97
CA SER A 422 -16.83 21.08 9.54
C SER A 422 -16.73 22.59 9.39
N LEU A 423 -15.53 23.18 9.56
CA LEU A 423 -15.30 24.61 9.30
C LEU A 423 -15.57 24.97 7.84
N LEU A 424 -15.10 24.17 6.88
CA LEU A 424 -15.39 24.38 5.44
C LEU A 424 -16.88 24.24 5.11
N GLN A 425 -17.61 23.38 5.83
CA GLN A 425 -19.05 23.23 5.66
C GLN A 425 -19.82 24.46 6.18
N SER A 426 -19.33 25.09 7.27
CA SER A 426 -19.94 26.27 7.86
C SER A 426 -19.45 27.59 7.24
N ALA A 427 -18.40 27.55 6.40
CA ALA A 427 -17.82 28.73 5.76
C ALA A 427 -18.66 29.23 4.58
N SER A 428 -19.86 29.76 4.86
CA SER A 428 -20.73 30.40 3.89
C SER A 428 -21.09 31.82 4.40
N GLY A 429 -20.98 32.85 3.53
CA GLY A 429 -21.29 34.25 3.87
C GLY A 429 -20.12 35.05 4.46
N GLU A 430 -20.41 36.13 5.19
CA GLU A 430 -19.44 37.14 5.70
C GLU A 430 -18.45 36.56 6.75
N ALA A 431 -18.84 35.52 7.49
CA ALA A 431 -17.96 34.84 8.46
C ALA A 431 -16.91 33.90 7.82
N SER A 432 -16.89 33.78 6.50
CA SER A 432 -16.09 32.80 5.75
C SER A 432 -14.58 32.97 5.98
N ALA A 433 -14.04 34.19 6.01
CA ALA A 433 -12.59 34.42 6.13
C ALA A 433 -12.00 33.93 7.46
N ALA A 434 -12.69 34.16 8.58
CA ALA A 434 -12.22 33.71 9.91
C ALA A 434 -12.27 32.17 10.02
N LEU A 435 -13.34 31.55 9.49
CA LEU A 435 -13.49 30.09 9.49
C LEU A 435 -12.45 29.41 8.57
N LEU A 436 -12.14 30.01 7.43
CA LEU A 436 -11.10 29.51 6.53
C LEU A 436 -9.71 29.62 7.18
N GLU A 437 -9.42 30.68 7.91
CA GLU A 437 -8.15 30.83 8.64
C GLU A 437 -8.02 29.80 9.77
N GLU A 438 -9.13 29.56 10.50
CA GLU A 438 -9.15 28.49 11.51
C GLU A 438 -8.96 27.10 10.86
N CYS A 439 -9.57 26.85 9.71
CA CYS A 439 -9.38 25.62 8.92
C CYS A 439 -7.91 25.43 8.52
N ARG A 440 -7.26 26.48 8.00
CA ARG A 440 -5.83 26.42 7.64
C ARG A 440 -4.96 26.10 8.85
N ARG A 441 -5.25 26.67 10.01
CA ARG A 441 -4.53 26.35 11.25
C ARG A 441 -4.69 24.89 11.65
N CYS A 442 -5.90 24.32 11.57
CA CYS A 442 -6.11 22.90 11.84
C CYS A 442 -5.30 22.01 10.87
N LEU A 443 -5.29 22.34 9.59
CA LEU A 443 -4.56 21.59 8.57
C LEU A 443 -3.02 21.74 8.73
N ALA A 444 -2.54 22.92 9.13
CA ALA A 444 -1.12 23.16 9.35
C ALA A 444 -0.53 22.27 10.43
N VAL A 445 -1.26 22.00 11.51
CA VAL A 445 -0.80 21.13 12.62
C VAL A 445 -0.54 19.71 12.16
N VAL A 446 -1.31 19.20 11.17
CA VAL A 446 -1.18 17.84 10.65
C VAL A 446 -0.48 17.78 9.29
N SER A 447 0.18 18.88 8.90
CA SER A 447 0.91 18.96 7.62
C SER A 447 2.09 17.97 7.49
N GLN A 448 2.61 17.51 8.63
CA GLN A 448 3.69 16.50 8.70
C GLN A 448 3.18 15.05 8.66
N MET A 449 1.89 14.85 8.39
CA MET A 449 1.30 13.52 8.23
C MET A 449 2.03 12.75 7.11
N PRO A 450 2.39 11.47 7.34
CA PRO A 450 3.02 10.66 6.33
C PRO A 450 2.15 10.53 5.07
N GLU A 451 2.76 10.60 3.89
CA GLU A 451 2.05 10.38 2.61
C GLU A 451 1.42 8.97 2.50
N THR A 452 1.96 8.02 3.26
CA THR A 452 1.44 6.65 3.36
C THR A 452 0.21 6.50 4.25
N ASP A 453 -0.17 7.55 5.01
CA ASP A 453 -1.38 7.53 5.84
C ASP A 453 -2.63 7.54 4.93
N ALA A 454 -3.58 6.65 5.22
CA ALA A 454 -4.81 6.53 4.43
C ALA A 454 -5.63 7.83 4.37
N ARG A 455 -5.44 8.75 5.33
CA ARG A 455 -6.12 10.05 5.42
C ARG A 455 -5.43 11.15 4.64
N HIS A 456 -4.21 10.93 4.11
CA HIS A 456 -3.43 11.94 3.39
C HIS A 456 -4.16 12.49 2.14
N ALA A 457 -4.86 11.64 1.40
CA ALA A 457 -5.67 12.09 0.26
C ALA A 457 -6.79 13.07 0.69
N ARG A 458 -7.46 12.80 1.83
CA ARG A 458 -8.46 13.69 2.42
C ARG A 458 -7.85 15.02 2.87
N TYR A 459 -6.66 14.97 3.49
CA TYR A 459 -5.90 16.17 3.85
C TYR A 459 -5.66 17.08 2.64
N LEU A 460 -5.13 16.55 1.53
CA LEU A 460 -4.89 17.31 0.31
C LEU A 460 -6.17 17.89 -0.29
N GLN A 461 -7.28 17.15 -0.24
CA GLN A 461 -8.57 17.65 -0.69
C GLN A 461 -9.06 18.84 0.14
N LEU A 462 -8.96 18.74 1.47
CA LEU A 462 -9.37 19.82 2.38
C LEU A 462 -8.46 21.04 2.23
N GLN A 463 -7.16 20.84 2.06
CA GLN A 463 -6.18 21.90 1.83
C GLN A 463 -6.50 22.71 0.57
N ARG A 464 -6.82 22.04 -0.55
CA ARG A 464 -7.24 22.72 -1.82
C ARG A 464 -8.52 23.52 -1.65
N ARG A 465 -9.44 23.09 -0.80
CA ARG A 465 -10.70 23.79 -0.53
C ARG A 465 -10.54 24.98 0.42
N ALA A 466 -9.51 24.97 1.26
CA ALA A 466 -9.19 26.03 2.22
C ALA A 466 -8.24 27.09 1.63
N SER A 467 -7.62 26.82 0.47
CA SER A 467 -6.81 27.78 -0.29
C SER A 467 -7.69 28.80 -1.00
#